data_2672cb5dfc8fdd1a4e9ce27fe98410fa
#
_entry.id   2672cb5dfc8fdd1a4e9ce27fe98410fa
#
_cell.length_a   1.000
_cell.length_b   1.000
_cell.length_c   1.000
_cell.angle_alpha   90.00
_cell.angle_beta   90.00
_cell.angle_gamma   90.00
#
_symmetry.space_group_name_H-M   'P 1'
#
loop_
_entity.id
_entity.type
_entity.pdbx_description
1 polymer ?
#
loop_
_entity_poly.entity_id
_entity_poly.type
_entity_poly.pdbx_seq_one_letter_code
_entity_poly.pdbx_strand_id
1 'polypeptide(L)'
;VLILGEISTHKDWAAKVLYANGLNRDYPLCVVDCSRADSKFWQNFFIKSDSLLYGIGYTFYFKNSGCLDWKQVDALVQHMLVDKSNYFLFSVVIDDDKSEKSPICQMLRNKCSCLTLRMPPLRERIFEIPSLCSLYLNEFSAESAHQVVGFAPEAMELLQGYSWEGNMAQLKRIIRQLTLLADR
;
A
#
# COMPACT_ATOMS: atom_id res chain seq x y z
N VAL A 1 3.40 12.54 1.78
CA VAL A 1 4.23 11.54 1.07
C VAL A 1 3.38 10.83 0.03
N LEU A 2 3.94 10.57 -1.15
CA LEU A 2 3.33 9.81 -2.23
C LEU A 2 4.04 8.44 -2.35
N ILE A 3 3.33 7.36 -2.08
CA ILE A 3 3.86 5.99 -2.12
C ILE A 3 3.43 5.35 -3.44
N LEU A 4 4.38 5.04 -4.30
CA LEU A 4 4.17 4.43 -5.60
C LEU A 4 4.63 2.97 -5.59
N GLY A 5 3.94 2.12 -6.32
CA GLY A 5 4.36 0.73 -6.51
C GLY A 5 3.27 -0.11 -7.15
N GLU A 6 3.65 -1.24 -7.68
CA GLU A 6 2.72 -2.21 -8.25
C GLU A 6 1.71 -2.72 -7.21
N ILE A 7 0.70 -3.43 -7.68
CA ILE A 7 -0.26 -4.10 -6.79
C ILE A 7 0.49 -4.99 -5.79
N SER A 8 0.03 -5.01 -4.53
CA SER A 8 0.57 -5.90 -3.48
C SER A 8 2.08 -5.76 -3.20
N THR A 9 2.67 -4.57 -3.39
CA THR A 9 4.06 -4.25 -2.98
C THR A 9 4.18 -3.73 -1.55
N HIS A 10 3.19 -3.97 -0.69
CA HIS A 10 3.14 -3.57 0.72
C HIS A 10 3.13 -2.04 0.95
N LYS A 11 2.51 -1.25 0.06
CA LYS A 11 2.32 0.20 0.23
C LYS A 11 1.60 0.56 1.54
N ASP A 12 0.62 -0.25 1.94
CA ASP A 12 -0.12 -0.06 3.20
C ASP A 12 0.77 -0.22 4.43
N TRP A 13 1.72 -1.17 4.38
CA TRP A 13 2.71 -1.35 5.43
C TRP A 13 3.68 -0.16 5.49
N ALA A 14 4.17 0.32 4.35
CA ALA A 14 5.01 1.51 4.28
C ALA A 14 4.30 2.74 4.86
N ALA A 15 3.01 2.93 4.55
CA ALA A 15 2.21 4.01 5.14
C ALA A 15 2.11 3.90 6.66
N LYS A 16 1.90 2.70 7.21
CA LYS A 16 1.87 2.45 8.66
C LYS A 16 3.22 2.72 9.33
N VAL A 17 4.33 2.33 8.69
CA VAL A 17 5.69 2.61 9.20
C VAL A 17 5.96 4.11 9.22
N LEU A 18 5.60 4.82 8.14
CA LEU A 18 5.73 6.29 8.09
C LEU A 18 4.91 6.97 9.19
N TYR A 19 3.67 6.51 9.42
CA TYR A 19 2.84 7.01 10.52
C TYR A 19 3.46 6.74 11.89
N ALA A 20 3.86 5.50 12.15
CA ALA A 20 4.40 5.08 13.46
C ALA A 20 5.71 5.81 13.85
N ASN A 21 6.47 6.28 12.85
CA ASN A 21 7.70 7.05 13.05
C ASN A 21 7.52 8.57 12.79
N GLY A 22 6.29 9.00 12.47
CA GLY A 22 5.96 10.39 12.22
C GLY A 22 5.73 11.20 13.48
N LEU A 23 5.66 12.54 13.33
CA LEU A 23 5.39 13.46 14.44
C LEU A 23 3.98 13.30 15.02
N ASN A 24 3.02 12.85 14.21
CA ASN A 24 1.62 12.65 14.61
C ASN A 24 1.30 11.19 15.00
N ARG A 25 2.30 10.38 15.39
CA ARG A 25 2.11 8.98 15.77
C ARG A 25 1.17 8.77 16.94
N ASP A 26 1.06 9.76 17.82
CA ASP A 26 0.20 9.72 19.03
C ASP A 26 -1.24 10.18 18.73
N TYR A 27 -1.53 10.60 17.49
CA TYR A 27 -2.85 10.99 17.01
C TYR A 27 -3.40 9.93 16.05
N PRO A 28 -4.71 9.91 15.75
CA PRO A 28 -5.30 8.87 14.93
C PRO A 28 -4.79 8.83 13.50
N LEU A 29 -4.62 7.60 12.97
CA LEU A 29 -4.44 7.33 11.55
C LEU A 29 -5.82 7.12 10.89
N CYS A 30 -6.21 8.02 10.01
CA CYS A 30 -7.44 7.94 9.25
C CYS A 30 -7.16 7.34 7.86
N VAL A 31 -7.65 6.14 7.60
CA VAL A 31 -7.45 5.45 6.32
C VAL A 31 -8.69 5.64 5.45
N VAL A 32 -8.51 6.19 4.25
CA VAL A 32 -9.54 6.37 3.23
C VAL A 32 -9.18 5.55 2.01
N ASP A 33 -9.97 4.52 1.69
CA ASP A 33 -9.81 3.79 0.44
C ASP A 33 -10.57 4.51 -0.69
N CYS A 34 -9.84 5.22 -1.54
CA CYS A 34 -10.39 6.03 -2.62
C CYS A 34 -11.13 5.21 -3.69
N SER A 35 -10.83 3.91 -3.80
CA SER A 35 -11.55 3.02 -4.73
C SER A 35 -12.94 2.63 -4.25
N ARG A 36 -13.24 2.82 -2.96
CA ARG A 36 -14.51 2.47 -2.32
C ARG A 36 -15.32 3.68 -1.89
N ALA A 37 -14.69 4.85 -1.85
CA ALA A 37 -15.33 6.10 -1.41
C ALA A 37 -16.25 6.63 -2.51
N ASP A 38 -17.55 6.72 -2.21
CA ASP A 38 -18.57 7.24 -3.12
C ASP A 38 -18.66 8.77 -3.10
N SER A 39 -19.47 9.32 -4.01
CA SER A 39 -19.68 10.77 -4.09
C SER A 39 -20.26 11.37 -2.81
N LYS A 40 -21.09 10.63 -2.07
CA LYS A 40 -21.67 11.07 -0.80
C LYS A 40 -20.62 11.16 0.30
N PHE A 41 -19.68 10.18 0.33
CA PHE A 41 -18.55 10.24 1.23
C PHE A 41 -17.72 11.50 0.98
N TRP A 42 -17.33 11.77 -0.27
CA TRP A 42 -16.51 12.93 -0.62
C TRP A 42 -17.20 14.27 -0.34
N GLN A 43 -18.50 14.39 -0.61
CA GLN A 43 -19.28 15.58 -0.24
C GLN A 43 -19.23 15.83 1.27
N ASN A 44 -19.51 14.81 2.08
CA ASN A 44 -19.44 14.93 3.52
C ASN A 44 -18.03 15.25 4.02
N PHE A 45 -17.02 14.61 3.42
CA PHE A 45 -15.63 14.77 3.81
C PHE A 45 -15.10 16.19 3.59
N PHE A 46 -15.51 16.86 2.51
CA PHE A 46 -15.05 18.21 2.18
C PHE A 46 -15.94 19.34 2.71
N ILE A 47 -17.25 19.11 2.91
CA ILE A 47 -18.20 20.18 3.16
C ILE A 47 -18.64 20.27 4.63
N LYS A 48 -18.72 19.14 5.32
CA LYS A 48 -19.19 19.14 6.71
C LYS A 48 -18.14 19.71 7.65
N SER A 49 -18.58 20.65 8.50
CA SER A 49 -17.73 21.29 9.51
C SER A 49 -17.24 20.32 10.60
N ASP A 50 -17.95 19.21 10.80
CA ASP A 50 -17.60 18.12 11.72
C ASP A 50 -16.78 16.99 11.04
N SER A 51 -16.36 17.20 9.79
CA SER A 51 -15.51 16.25 9.09
C SER A 51 -14.15 16.12 9.78
N LEU A 52 -13.65 14.89 9.83
CA LEU A 52 -12.30 14.60 10.35
C LEU A 52 -11.20 15.41 9.65
N LEU A 53 -11.44 15.83 8.41
CA LEU A 53 -10.50 16.65 7.64
C LEU A 53 -10.13 17.96 8.36
N TYR A 54 -11.07 18.54 9.10
CA TYR A 54 -10.89 19.79 9.86
C TYR A 54 -10.38 19.57 11.30
N GLY A 55 -10.13 18.33 11.68
CA GLY A 55 -9.49 18.01 12.96
C GLY A 55 -8.00 18.33 12.93
N ILE A 56 -7.36 18.31 14.11
CA ILE A 56 -5.95 18.70 14.28
C ILE A 56 -5.13 17.46 14.63
N GLY A 57 -3.94 17.32 14.03
CA GLY A 57 -2.96 16.30 14.38
C GLY A 57 -3.16 14.96 13.68
N TYR A 58 -4.18 14.79 12.87
CA TYR A 58 -4.44 13.53 12.18
C TYR A 58 -3.38 13.21 11.13
N THR A 59 -3.17 11.91 10.90
CA THR A 59 -2.51 11.41 9.69
C THR A 59 -3.56 10.78 8.79
N PHE A 60 -3.74 11.32 7.59
CA PHE A 60 -4.64 10.77 6.57
C PHE A 60 -3.85 9.90 5.60
N TYR A 61 -4.29 8.66 5.44
CA TYR A 61 -3.76 7.76 4.43
C TYR A 61 -4.82 7.50 3.36
N PHE A 62 -4.63 8.12 2.20
CA PHE A 62 -5.46 7.92 1.01
C PHE A 62 -4.91 6.75 0.19
N LYS A 63 -5.53 5.60 0.38
CA LYS A 63 -5.21 4.38 -0.34
C LYS A 63 -5.85 4.40 -1.72
N ASN A 64 -5.16 3.86 -2.74
CA ASN A 64 -5.63 3.83 -4.13
C ASN A 64 -5.95 5.25 -4.68
N SER A 65 -5.10 6.22 -4.38
CA SER A 65 -5.30 7.62 -4.74
C SER A 65 -5.36 7.88 -6.26
N GLY A 66 -4.93 6.92 -7.08
CA GLY A 66 -5.12 6.97 -8.53
C GLY A 66 -6.60 6.99 -8.97
N CYS A 67 -7.52 6.59 -8.07
CA CYS A 67 -8.97 6.62 -8.31
C CYS A 67 -9.62 8.00 -8.02
N LEU A 68 -8.86 8.96 -7.46
CA LEU A 68 -9.34 10.30 -7.22
C LEU A 68 -9.57 11.04 -8.53
N ASP A 69 -10.60 11.87 -8.59
CA ASP A 69 -10.76 12.83 -9.67
C ASP A 69 -9.95 14.11 -9.40
N TRP A 70 -9.80 14.95 -10.42
CA TRP A 70 -9.01 16.17 -10.32
C TRP A 70 -9.57 17.18 -9.30
N LYS A 71 -10.92 17.23 -9.11
CA LYS A 71 -11.59 18.11 -8.15
C LYS A 71 -11.29 17.69 -6.72
N GLN A 72 -11.31 16.38 -6.47
CA GLN A 72 -10.99 15.81 -5.16
C GLN A 72 -9.52 16.06 -4.79
N VAL A 73 -8.60 15.88 -5.74
CA VAL A 73 -7.19 16.18 -5.52
C VAL A 73 -6.99 17.67 -5.27
N ASP A 74 -7.63 18.53 -6.06
CA ASP A 74 -7.50 19.98 -5.88
C ASP A 74 -8.04 20.44 -4.51
N ALA A 75 -9.19 19.93 -4.07
CA ALA A 75 -9.76 20.20 -2.76
C ALA A 75 -8.82 19.77 -1.62
N LEU A 76 -8.21 18.57 -1.71
CA LEU A 76 -7.21 18.10 -0.74
C LEU A 76 -5.99 19.03 -0.73
N VAL A 77 -5.48 19.40 -1.91
CA VAL A 77 -4.35 20.31 -2.04
C VAL A 77 -4.62 21.65 -1.39
N GLN A 78 -5.77 22.26 -1.67
CA GLN A 78 -6.16 23.54 -1.07
C GLN A 78 -6.21 23.45 0.45
N HIS A 79 -6.78 22.36 0.98
CA HIS A 79 -6.80 22.13 2.43
C HIS A 79 -5.38 22.00 2.99
N MET A 80 -4.49 21.20 2.37
CA MET A 80 -3.09 21.01 2.79
C MET A 80 -2.25 22.30 2.76
N LEU A 81 -2.60 23.26 1.91
CA LEU A 81 -1.91 24.53 1.84
C LEU A 81 -2.28 25.46 3.01
N VAL A 82 -3.52 25.37 3.48
CA VAL A 82 -4.06 26.19 4.58
C VAL A 82 -3.76 25.56 5.94
N ASP A 83 -4.09 24.28 6.09
CA ASP A 83 -3.87 23.53 7.34
C ASP A 83 -2.63 22.65 7.26
N LYS A 84 -1.67 22.93 8.13
CA LYS A 84 -0.40 22.19 8.25
C LYS A 84 -0.32 21.33 9.50
N SER A 85 -1.40 21.22 10.26
CA SER A 85 -1.44 20.39 11.47
C SER A 85 -1.58 18.91 11.16
N ASN A 86 -2.11 18.57 9.99
CA ASN A 86 -2.37 17.21 9.54
C ASN A 86 -1.30 16.70 8.56
N TYR A 87 -1.04 15.39 8.60
CA TYR A 87 -0.15 14.72 7.65
C TYR A 87 -0.94 13.93 6.63
N PHE A 88 -0.43 13.92 5.38
CA PHE A 88 -1.10 13.29 4.26
C PHE A 88 -0.17 12.28 3.58
N LEU A 89 -0.64 11.04 3.53
CA LEU A 89 0.01 9.93 2.84
C LEU A 89 -0.92 9.51 1.69
N PHE A 90 -0.36 9.34 0.51
CA PHE A 90 -1.09 8.89 -0.68
C PHE A 90 -0.43 7.62 -1.20
N SER A 91 -1.22 6.63 -1.60
CA SER A 91 -0.67 5.49 -2.35
C SER A 91 -1.33 5.34 -3.70
N VAL A 92 -0.51 5.12 -4.72
CA VAL A 92 -0.96 4.89 -6.09
C VAL A 92 -0.40 3.56 -6.58
N VAL A 93 -1.25 2.77 -7.22
CA VAL A 93 -0.83 1.58 -7.95
C VAL A 93 -0.29 2.03 -9.31
N ILE A 94 0.93 1.61 -9.63
CA ILE A 94 1.56 1.84 -10.93
C ILE A 94 1.91 0.48 -11.54
N ASP A 95 1.44 0.24 -12.75
CA ASP A 95 1.72 -0.99 -13.50
C ASP A 95 2.78 -0.75 -14.59
N ASP A 96 2.99 0.53 -14.96
CA ASP A 96 3.96 0.96 -15.97
C ASP A 96 4.41 2.42 -15.74
N ASP A 97 5.37 2.87 -16.54
CA ASP A 97 5.84 4.27 -16.52
C ASP A 97 4.74 5.28 -16.90
N LYS A 98 3.70 4.87 -17.63
CA LYS A 98 2.59 5.75 -17.99
C LYS A 98 1.68 6.02 -16.79
N SER A 99 1.44 4.99 -15.98
CA SER A 99 0.67 5.11 -14.73
C SER A 99 1.36 6.05 -13.74
N GLU A 100 2.68 6.01 -13.67
CA GLU A 100 3.46 6.94 -12.82
C GLU A 100 3.36 8.40 -13.32
N LYS A 101 3.21 8.59 -14.62
CA LYS A 101 3.02 9.92 -15.26
C LYS A 101 1.55 10.36 -15.33
N SER A 102 0.64 9.64 -14.64
CA SER A 102 -0.77 10.02 -14.63
C SER A 102 -0.96 11.46 -14.12
N PRO A 103 -1.99 12.18 -14.60
CA PRO A 103 -2.27 13.55 -14.16
C PRO A 103 -2.40 13.65 -12.64
N ILE A 104 -3.00 12.67 -11.99
CA ILE A 104 -3.18 12.63 -10.53
C ILE A 104 -1.83 12.55 -9.81
N CYS A 105 -0.92 11.67 -10.25
CA CYS A 105 0.43 11.59 -9.69
C CYS A 105 1.20 12.90 -9.86
N GLN A 106 1.08 13.51 -11.05
CA GLN A 106 1.71 14.80 -11.31
C GLN A 106 1.14 15.93 -10.45
N MET A 107 -0.18 15.98 -10.27
CA MET A 107 -0.81 16.96 -9.39
C MET A 107 -0.34 16.82 -7.93
N LEU A 108 -0.32 15.58 -7.39
CA LEU A 108 0.15 15.31 -6.04
C LEU A 108 1.63 15.68 -5.85
N ARG A 109 2.47 15.39 -6.83
CA ARG A 109 3.90 15.76 -6.79
C ARG A 109 4.10 17.28 -6.85
N ASN A 110 3.50 17.93 -7.84
CA ASN A 110 3.79 19.31 -8.17
C ASN A 110 3.08 20.31 -7.22
N LYS A 111 1.81 20.05 -6.90
CA LYS A 111 1.02 20.97 -6.05
C LYS A 111 1.26 20.75 -4.55
N CYS A 112 1.46 19.52 -4.11
CA CYS A 112 1.67 19.20 -2.69
C CYS A 112 3.15 19.13 -2.31
N SER A 113 4.08 19.26 -3.25
CA SER A 113 5.54 19.03 -3.04
C SER A 113 5.79 17.69 -2.30
N CYS A 114 5.02 16.65 -2.64
CA CYS A 114 5.07 15.38 -1.95
C CYS A 114 6.40 14.67 -2.17
N LEU A 115 7.06 14.28 -1.08
CA LEU A 115 8.15 13.31 -1.16
C LEU A 115 7.61 12.01 -1.76
N THR A 116 8.28 11.50 -2.79
CA THR A 116 7.88 10.26 -3.45
C THR A 116 8.70 9.08 -2.93
N LEU A 117 8.01 8.06 -2.44
CA LEU A 117 8.57 6.77 -2.05
C LEU A 117 8.13 5.71 -3.07
N ARG A 118 9.09 5.06 -3.72
CA ARG A 118 8.81 3.93 -4.63
C ARG A 118 9.00 2.61 -3.89
N MET A 119 7.96 1.78 -3.93
CA MET A 119 7.99 0.41 -3.43
C MET A 119 8.40 -0.51 -4.59
N PRO A 120 9.60 -1.12 -4.53
CA PRO A 120 10.05 -2.00 -5.61
C PRO A 120 9.19 -3.27 -5.68
N PRO A 121 8.94 -3.82 -6.87
CA PRO A 121 8.25 -5.09 -7.05
C PRO A 121 9.11 -6.25 -6.53
N LEU A 122 8.48 -7.40 -6.27
CA LEU A 122 9.14 -8.56 -5.66
C LEU A 122 10.31 -9.09 -6.51
N ARG A 123 10.20 -9.01 -7.84
CA ARG A 123 11.28 -9.39 -8.77
C ARG A 123 12.55 -8.54 -8.65
N GLU A 124 12.46 -7.36 -8.08
CA GLU A 124 13.63 -6.51 -7.76
C GLU A 124 14.18 -6.77 -6.35
N ARG A 125 13.48 -7.60 -5.55
CA ARG A 125 13.81 -7.96 -4.17
C ARG A 125 13.87 -9.47 -3.96
N ILE A 126 14.42 -10.20 -4.94
CA ILE A 126 14.47 -11.68 -4.95
C ILE A 126 15.13 -12.27 -3.70
N PHE A 127 16.05 -11.53 -3.08
CA PHE A 127 16.73 -11.94 -1.85
C PHE A 127 15.80 -12.05 -0.63
N GLU A 128 14.62 -11.39 -0.67
CA GLU A 128 13.62 -11.48 0.39
C GLU A 128 12.73 -12.73 0.26
N ILE A 129 12.68 -13.36 -0.92
CA ILE A 129 11.77 -14.48 -1.20
C ILE A 129 11.96 -15.64 -0.21
N PRO A 130 13.18 -16.09 0.14
CA PRO A 130 13.34 -17.18 1.11
C PRO A 130 12.71 -16.86 2.48
N SER A 131 12.94 -15.64 2.98
CA SER A 131 12.37 -15.20 4.27
C SER A 131 10.86 -15.09 4.22
N LEU A 132 10.30 -14.57 3.12
CA LEU A 132 8.86 -14.49 2.92
C LEU A 132 8.21 -15.87 2.79
N CYS A 133 8.85 -16.79 2.08
CA CYS A 133 8.41 -18.19 1.97
C CYS A 133 8.35 -18.85 3.35
N SER A 134 9.38 -18.69 4.16
CA SER A 134 9.42 -19.23 5.53
C SER A 134 8.32 -18.60 6.42
N LEU A 135 8.11 -17.29 6.30
CA LEU A 135 7.06 -16.58 7.03
C LEU A 135 5.68 -17.11 6.68
N TYR A 136 5.35 -17.21 5.39
CA TYR A 136 4.05 -17.68 4.93
C TYR A 136 3.85 -19.17 5.20
N LEU A 137 4.91 -19.98 5.06
CA LEU A 137 4.86 -21.39 5.39
C LEU A 137 4.51 -21.60 6.87
N ASN A 138 5.13 -20.87 7.78
CA ASN A 138 4.84 -20.92 9.21
C ASN A 138 3.39 -20.49 9.51
N GLU A 139 2.90 -19.43 8.82
CA GLU A 139 1.52 -18.96 8.96
C GLU A 139 0.52 -20.08 8.57
N PHE A 140 0.75 -20.76 7.43
CA PHE A 140 -0.18 -21.75 6.91
C PHE A 140 -0.03 -23.13 7.55
N SER A 141 1.20 -23.51 7.97
CA SER A 141 1.40 -24.78 8.69
C SER A 141 0.74 -24.77 10.07
N ALA A 142 0.57 -23.60 10.68
CA ALA A 142 -0.17 -23.48 11.94
C ALA A 142 -1.68 -23.73 11.76
N GLU A 143 -2.20 -23.57 10.54
CA GLU A 143 -3.61 -23.78 10.18
C GLU A 143 -3.87 -25.21 9.66
N SER A 144 -2.83 -25.98 9.29
CA SER A 144 -2.94 -27.31 8.70
C SER A 144 -2.61 -28.42 9.70
N ALA A 145 -3.16 -29.61 9.46
CA ALA A 145 -2.90 -30.78 10.31
C ALA A 145 -1.47 -31.34 10.15
N HIS A 146 -0.77 -30.96 9.11
CA HIS A 146 0.56 -31.45 8.75
C HIS A 146 1.61 -30.32 8.78
N GLN A 147 2.77 -30.63 9.36
CA GLN A 147 3.87 -29.65 9.42
C GLN A 147 4.74 -29.77 8.17
N VAL A 148 4.60 -28.83 7.25
CA VAL A 148 5.56 -28.63 6.16
C VAL A 148 6.75 -27.85 6.71
N VAL A 149 7.95 -28.47 6.67
CA VAL A 149 9.15 -27.95 7.35
C VAL A 149 9.89 -26.91 6.51
N GLY A 150 9.74 -26.95 5.16
CA GLY A 150 10.48 -26.04 4.29
C GLY A 150 10.33 -26.36 2.81
N PHE A 151 11.14 -25.70 2.01
CA PHE A 151 11.24 -25.90 0.56
C PHE A 151 12.55 -26.58 0.21
N ALA A 152 12.53 -27.53 -0.74
CA ALA A 152 13.75 -28.06 -1.32
C ALA A 152 14.54 -26.95 -2.04
N PRO A 153 15.90 -27.05 -2.12
CA PRO A 153 16.71 -26.03 -2.78
C PRO A 153 16.26 -25.72 -4.20
N GLU A 154 15.92 -26.73 -4.98
CA GLU A 154 15.46 -26.60 -6.37
C GLU A 154 14.12 -25.84 -6.46
N ALA A 155 13.21 -26.09 -5.52
CA ALA A 155 11.95 -25.36 -5.43
C ALA A 155 12.19 -23.88 -5.06
N MET A 156 13.14 -23.61 -4.19
CA MET A 156 13.49 -22.23 -3.82
C MET A 156 14.12 -21.48 -4.99
N GLU A 157 14.98 -22.11 -5.79
CA GLU A 157 15.53 -21.51 -7.00
C GLU A 157 14.42 -21.13 -8.00
N LEU A 158 13.43 -22.01 -8.22
CA LEU A 158 12.27 -21.72 -9.06
C LEU A 158 11.47 -20.53 -8.52
N LEU A 159 11.22 -20.47 -7.22
CA LEU A 159 10.52 -19.36 -6.59
C LEU A 159 11.27 -18.03 -6.72
N GLN A 160 12.60 -18.04 -6.60
CA GLN A 160 13.43 -16.86 -6.79
C GLN A 160 13.53 -16.42 -8.26
N GLY A 161 13.47 -17.35 -9.21
CA GLY A 161 13.54 -17.08 -10.64
C GLY A 161 12.22 -16.60 -11.26
N TYR A 162 11.11 -16.64 -10.54
CA TYR A 162 9.81 -16.26 -11.08
C TYR A 162 9.57 -14.74 -11.05
N SER A 163 8.81 -14.21 -12.02
CA SER A 163 8.61 -12.75 -12.20
C SER A 163 7.69 -12.08 -11.16
N TRP A 164 6.83 -12.84 -10.51
CA TRP A 164 5.90 -12.40 -9.45
C TRP A 164 5.10 -11.13 -9.81
N GLU A 165 4.41 -11.12 -10.94
CA GLU A 165 3.60 -9.97 -11.38
C GLU A 165 2.54 -9.53 -10.37
N GLY A 166 1.97 -10.46 -9.60
CA GLY A 166 1.06 -10.18 -8.48
C GLY A 166 1.78 -9.94 -7.15
N ASN A 167 3.11 -9.84 -7.15
CA ASN A 167 3.95 -9.53 -5.99
C ASN A 167 3.63 -10.40 -4.76
N MET A 168 3.56 -9.81 -3.58
CA MET A 168 3.37 -10.52 -2.30
C MET A 168 2.06 -11.31 -2.23
N ALA A 169 0.98 -10.82 -2.85
CA ALA A 169 -0.29 -11.55 -2.83
C ALA A 169 -0.21 -12.83 -3.66
N GLN A 170 0.49 -12.79 -4.80
CA GLN A 170 0.71 -13.97 -5.63
C GLN A 170 1.60 -14.97 -4.91
N LEU A 171 2.73 -14.52 -4.34
CA LEU A 171 3.62 -15.38 -3.57
C LEU A 171 2.87 -16.06 -2.43
N LYS A 172 2.17 -15.29 -1.60
CA LYS A 172 1.39 -15.82 -0.46
C LYS A 172 0.37 -16.88 -0.91
N ARG A 173 -0.36 -16.62 -2.00
CA ARG A 173 -1.32 -17.58 -2.55
C ARG A 173 -0.65 -18.88 -3.01
N ILE A 174 0.48 -18.79 -3.71
CA ILE A 174 1.21 -19.97 -4.19
C ILE A 174 1.74 -20.78 -3.02
N ILE A 175 2.36 -20.15 -2.01
CA ILE A 175 2.85 -20.85 -0.83
C ILE A 175 1.70 -21.58 -0.12
N ARG A 176 0.53 -20.94 0.04
CA ARG A 176 -0.64 -21.60 0.62
C ARG A 176 -1.06 -22.84 -0.17
N GLN A 177 -1.10 -22.75 -1.50
CA GLN A 177 -1.44 -23.88 -2.37
C GLN A 177 -0.42 -25.02 -2.25
N LEU A 178 0.89 -24.69 -2.22
CA LEU A 178 1.95 -25.70 -2.05
C LEU A 178 1.86 -26.37 -0.70
N THR A 179 1.57 -25.64 0.37
CA THR A 179 1.37 -26.22 1.72
C THR A 179 0.22 -27.21 1.72
N LEU A 180 -0.92 -26.86 1.09
CA LEU A 180 -2.08 -27.76 1.00
C LEU A 180 -1.83 -29.00 0.12
N LEU A 181 -0.95 -28.90 -0.88
CA LEU A 181 -0.62 -30.02 -1.77
C LEU A 181 0.43 -30.96 -1.16
N ALA A 182 1.31 -30.45 -0.29
CA ALA A 182 2.31 -31.25 0.41
C ALA A 182 1.68 -32.24 1.42
N ASP A 183 0.43 -32.04 1.76
CA ASP A 183 -0.36 -32.91 2.66
C ASP A 183 -0.89 -34.19 1.97
N ARG A 184 -0.54 -34.43 0.70
CA ARG A 184 -0.97 -35.60 -0.09
C ARG A 184 0.20 -36.49 -0.46
#